data_2b29845bc9bdda4e03aa963b899660a3
#
_entry.id   2b29845bc9bdda4e03aa963b899660a3
#
_cell.length_a   1.000
_cell.length_b   1.000
_cell.length_c   1.000
_cell.angle_alpha   90.00
_cell.angle_beta   90.00
_cell.angle_gamma   90.00
#
_symmetry.space_group_name_H-M   'P 1'
#
loop_
_entity.id
_entity.type
_entity.pdbx_description
1 polymer ?
#
loop_
_entity_poly.entity_id
_entity_poly.type
_entity_poly.pdbx_seq_one_letter_code
_entity_poly.pdbx_strand_id
1 'polypeptide(L)'
;MRTGTVFFMFILLLAPVFLHAETDEERKKRIEGMLMQVEKQIFQSKILVENKQQERQSLERDLDIIDEEINKAQLGIQARSLAIEQLNDQIGDKEEVIIILISRLEKQRKSLAELIRQTQAVDDYSLVEVMLSNQNFSEFFTDVESFRAVKQSLTDSLEILTEIKNDTHMQKMTLEEKQVSEARLKELQELEKKEIQIKEAQKANILDVTKGEEAIYKELLDSQQKTASQLRNQLFQLLGGSTAIQFTEAVQLAQFAGSKTGVSPALILAILEQESNFGNHIGSCLVGDIRAGKSVMHPDRDAPVFMAIAEVLGFDAATQKVSCPILRADGSRIGWGGAMGPLQFIPSTWAIYGGIVKNGAGYTYIQSNDAIRSLTGGSAPANPFNKQDAFMASALLLRDNGASGSFTADRLAALRYYAGWGGALRVENQFYGDQVMTRKARLENEIKILQAG
;
A
#
# COMPACT_ATOMS: atom_id res chain seq x y z
N MET A 1 48.36 41.89 -18.51
CA MET A 1 49.19 40.91 -19.25
C MET A 1 48.73 39.52 -18.84
N ARG A 2 48.28 38.81 -19.86
CA ARG A 2 48.04 37.35 -20.01
C ARG A 2 47.16 36.64 -18.96
N THR A 3 45.92 36.64 -19.27
CA THR A 3 44.88 35.66 -18.92
C THR A 3 45.22 34.29 -19.52
N GLY A 4 45.32 33.28 -18.70
CA GLY A 4 45.46 31.88 -19.14
C GLY A 4 44.15 31.14 -18.87
N THR A 5 43.31 31.09 -19.90
CA THR A 5 42.08 30.25 -19.90
C THR A 5 42.50 28.80 -20.12
N VAL A 6 42.35 27.94 -19.13
CA VAL A 6 42.52 26.49 -19.28
C VAL A 6 41.18 25.89 -19.76
N PHE A 7 41.13 25.59 -21.04
CA PHE A 7 40.01 24.87 -21.67
C PHE A 7 40.22 23.37 -21.41
N PHE A 8 39.43 22.77 -20.50
CA PHE A 8 39.42 21.32 -20.33
C PHE A 8 38.52 20.69 -21.42
N MET A 9 39.17 20.19 -22.43
CA MET A 9 38.53 19.44 -23.52
C MET A 9 38.21 18.03 -23.04
N PHE A 10 36.93 17.77 -22.76
CA PHE A 10 36.41 16.42 -22.42
C PHE A 10 36.36 15.60 -23.72
N ILE A 11 37.34 14.75 -23.93
CA ILE A 11 37.32 13.73 -24.99
C ILE A 11 36.37 12.63 -24.57
N LEU A 12 35.20 12.58 -25.16
CA LEU A 12 34.24 11.48 -25.05
C LEU A 12 34.81 10.27 -25.84
N LEU A 13 35.49 9.37 -25.14
CA LEU A 13 35.86 8.06 -25.67
C LEU A 13 34.59 7.20 -25.74
N LEU A 14 33.98 7.12 -26.91
CA LEU A 14 32.97 6.10 -27.24
C LEU A 14 33.69 4.74 -27.38
N ALA A 15 33.80 4.03 -26.27
CA ALA A 15 34.10 2.60 -26.31
C ALA A 15 32.79 1.84 -26.63
N PRO A 16 32.79 0.83 -27.50
CA PRO A 16 31.61 0.00 -27.69
C PRO A 16 31.35 -0.78 -26.40
N VAL A 17 30.30 -0.43 -25.72
CA VAL A 17 29.80 -1.19 -24.57
C VAL A 17 29.22 -2.49 -25.13
N PHE A 18 29.98 -3.58 -25.04
CA PHE A 18 29.43 -4.93 -25.09
C PHE A 18 28.47 -5.04 -23.91
N LEU A 19 27.17 -5.00 -24.20
CA LEU A 19 26.13 -5.36 -23.23
C LEU A 19 26.28 -6.84 -22.89
N HIS A 20 27.14 -7.14 -21.91
CA HIS A 20 26.92 -8.33 -21.11
C HIS A 20 25.81 -7.95 -20.14
N ALA A 21 24.71 -8.67 -20.20
CA ALA A 21 23.68 -8.55 -19.17
C ALA A 21 24.35 -8.91 -17.84
N GLU A 22 24.52 -7.89 -16.99
CA GLU A 22 25.00 -8.07 -15.60
C GLU A 22 24.06 -9.06 -14.91
N THR A 23 24.59 -10.07 -14.25
CA THR A 23 23.76 -11.00 -13.49
C THR A 23 23.16 -10.30 -12.28
N ASP A 24 21.94 -10.70 -11.85
CA ASP A 24 21.26 -10.11 -10.72
C ASP A 24 22.13 -10.13 -9.43
N GLU A 25 22.96 -11.16 -9.28
CA GLU A 25 23.90 -11.29 -8.15
C GLU A 25 25.06 -10.29 -8.21
N GLU A 26 25.60 -10.03 -9.38
CA GLU A 26 26.66 -9.01 -9.57
C GLU A 26 26.11 -7.59 -9.37
N ARG A 27 24.93 -7.34 -9.87
CA ARG A 27 24.21 -6.08 -9.68
C ARG A 27 23.92 -5.84 -8.20
N LYS A 28 23.40 -6.82 -7.47
CA LYS A 28 23.14 -6.75 -6.03
C LYS A 28 24.41 -6.43 -5.23
N LYS A 29 25.50 -7.15 -5.46
CA LYS A 29 26.78 -6.89 -4.79
C LYS A 29 27.32 -5.49 -5.06
N ARG A 30 27.19 -5.01 -6.30
CA ARG A 30 27.61 -3.66 -6.67
C ARG A 30 26.81 -2.61 -5.90
N ILE A 31 25.47 -2.76 -5.85
CA ILE A 31 24.57 -1.85 -5.13
C ILE A 31 24.86 -1.84 -3.63
N GLU A 32 25.02 -3.01 -3.01
CA GLU A 32 25.37 -3.13 -1.58
C GLU A 32 26.68 -2.44 -1.24
N GLY A 33 27.71 -2.61 -2.09
CA GLY A 33 29.00 -1.95 -1.91
C GLY A 33 28.93 -0.43 -2.02
N MET A 34 28.20 0.07 -3.01
CA MET A 34 27.96 1.49 -3.20
C MET A 34 27.14 2.10 -2.05
N LEU A 35 26.11 1.40 -1.60
CA LEU A 35 25.27 1.83 -0.48
C LEU A 35 26.09 2.00 0.79
N MET A 36 26.91 1.01 1.14
CA MET A 36 27.79 1.08 2.32
C MET A 36 28.77 2.26 2.25
N GLN A 37 29.33 2.53 1.06
CA GLN A 37 30.24 3.67 0.86
C GLN A 37 29.52 5.01 1.06
N VAL A 38 28.31 5.15 0.49
CA VAL A 38 27.51 6.38 0.60
C VAL A 38 27.03 6.60 2.03
N GLU A 39 26.59 5.57 2.73
CA GLU A 39 26.21 5.65 4.15
C GLU A 39 27.37 6.13 5.04
N LYS A 40 28.57 5.64 4.79
CA LYS A 40 29.78 6.10 5.49
C LYS A 40 30.05 7.59 5.24
N GLN A 41 29.88 8.05 4.01
CA GLN A 41 30.04 9.46 3.64
C GLN A 41 28.98 10.35 4.29
N ILE A 42 27.71 9.90 4.31
CA ILE A 42 26.61 10.58 5.00
C ILE A 42 26.93 10.77 6.48
N PHE A 43 27.41 9.73 7.15
CA PHE A 43 27.81 9.80 8.56
C PHE A 43 28.90 10.83 8.82
N GLN A 44 29.93 10.88 7.96
CA GLN A 44 31.02 11.86 8.05
C GLN A 44 30.52 13.29 7.85
N SER A 45 29.68 13.51 6.82
CA SER A 45 29.07 14.82 6.55
C SER A 45 28.16 15.28 7.69
N LYS A 46 27.42 14.36 8.33
CA LYS A 46 26.61 14.69 9.50
C LYS A 46 27.42 15.23 10.66
N ILE A 47 28.56 14.59 10.99
CA ILE A 47 29.46 15.05 12.03
C ILE A 47 30.01 16.45 11.70
N LEU A 48 30.38 16.70 10.44
CA LEU A 48 30.87 18.00 9.98
C LEU A 48 29.82 19.10 10.12
N VAL A 49 28.57 18.83 9.73
CA VAL A 49 27.45 19.78 9.92
C VAL A 49 27.23 20.09 11.39
N GLU A 50 27.20 19.06 12.26
CA GLU A 50 27.03 19.25 13.71
C GLU A 50 28.13 20.09 14.32
N ASN A 51 29.39 19.85 13.94
CA ASN A 51 30.55 20.63 14.44
C ASN A 51 30.49 22.09 13.95
N LYS A 52 30.14 22.32 12.67
CA LYS A 52 30.05 23.67 12.11
C LYS A 52 28.88 24.48 12.65
N GLN A 53 27.78 23.82 13.02
CA GLN A 53 26.65 24.49 13.67
C GLN A 53 26.99 25.06 15.05
N GLN A 54 27.92 24.47 15.77
CA GLN A 54 28.39 24.98 17.08
C GLN A 54 29.26 26.22 16.96
N GLU A 55 29.90 26.44 15.83
CA GLU A 55 30.84 27.55 15.59
C GLU A 55 30.19 28.79 14.95
N ARG A 56 28.85 28.89 14.90
CA ARG A 56 28.12 29.98 14.23
C ARG A 56 28.47 31.37 14.70
N GLN A 57 29.31 32.10 13.98
CA GLN A 57 29.55 33.56 14.19
C GLN A 57 29.78 34.39 12.91
N SER A 58 29.78 33.82 11.71
CA SER A 58 29.98 34.59 10.47
C SER A 58 29.27 33.99 9.28
N LEU A 59 28.95 34.83 8.29
CA LEU A 59 28.29 34.46 7.03
C LEU A 59 29.07 33.39 6.21
N GLU A 60 30.40 33.40 6.32
CA GLU A 60 31.26 32.39 5.68
C GLU A 60 31.02 31.00 6.26
N ARG A 61 30.78 30.87 7.56
CA ARG A 61 30.43 29.61 8.20
C ARG A 61 29.03 29.14 7.84
N ASP A 62 28.10 30.08 7.68
CA ASP A 62 26.73 29.72 7.25
C ASP A 62 26.77 29.19 5.82
N LEU A 63 27.61 29.71 4.94
CA LEU A 63 27.83 29.16 3.58
C LEU A 63 28.46 27.76 3.63
N ASP A 64 29.45 27.55 4.47
CA ASP A 64 30.06 26.23 4.68
C ASP A 64 29.03 25.19 5.20
N ILE A 65 28.15 25.61 6.12
CA ILE A 65 27.06 24.75 6.64
C ILE A 65 26.13 24.39 5.51
N ILE A 66 25.69 25.35 4.68
CA ILE A 66 24.81 25.09 3.52
C ILE A 66 25.49 24.10 2.55
N ASP A 67 26.78 24.27 2.29
CA ASP A 67 27.52 23.36 1.41
C ASP A 67 27.57 21.93 1.95
N GLU A 68 27.82 21.77 3.25
CA GLU A 68 27.80 20.46 3.88
C GLU A 68 26.39 19.85 3.94
N GLU A 69 25.37 20.69 4.12
CA GLU A 69 23.97 20.22 4.05
C GLU A 69 23.57 19.79 2.65
N ILE A 70 24.02 20.52 1.60
CA ILE A 70 23.84 20.12 0.19
C ILE A 70 24.54 18.79 -0.06
N ASN A 71 25.80 18.67 0.34
CA ASN A 71 26.58 17.44 0.17
C ASN A 71 25.92 16.24 0.88
N LYS A 72 25.49 16.44 2.13
CA LYS A 72 24.75 15.42 2.88
C LYS A 72 23.45 15.00 2.18
N ALA A 73 22.69 15.96 1.65
CA ALA A 73 21.46 15.66 0.94
C ALA A 73 21.74 14.94 -0.40
N GLN A 74 22.82 15.32 -1.12
CA GLN A 74 23.26 14.61 -2.33
C GLN A 74 23.65 13.15 -2.04
N LEU A 75 24.38 12.92 -0.94
CA LEU A 75 24.71 11.58 -0.47
C LEU A 75 23.45 10.79 -0.06
N GLY A 76 22.49 11.47 0.57
CA GLY A 76 21.16 10.91 0.88
C GLY A 76 20.41 10.45 -0.36
N ILE A 77 20.40 11.26 -1.41
CA ILE A 77 19.83 10.93 -2.70
C ILE A 77 20.50 9.69 -3.32
N GLN A 78 21.83 9.63 -3.28
CA GLN A 78 22.58 8.47 -3.78
C GLN A 78 22.23 7.19 -3.01
N ALA A 79 22.22 7.25 -1.67
CA ALA A 79 21.82 6.11 -0.84
C ALA A 79 20.42 5.62 -1.14
N ARG A 80 19.46 6.55 -1.33
CA ARG A 80 18.10 6.19 -1.71
C ARG A 80 17.99 5.61 -3.12
N SER A 81 18.77 6.14 -4.07
CA SER A 81 18.83 5.56 -5.41
C SER A 81 19.26 4.10 -5.39
N LEU A 82 20.28 3.79 -4.59
CA LEU A 82 20.76 2.42 -4.42
C LEU A 82 19.72 1.54 -3.68
N ALA A 83 19.07 2.09 -2.66
CA ALA A 83 18.01 1.37 -1.95
C ALA A 83 16.79 1.09 -2.86
N ILE A 84 16.42 2.03 -3.74
CA ILE A 84 15.37 1.85 -4.76
C ILE A 84 15.77 0.74 -5.74
N GLU A 85 17.01 0.75 -6.21
CA GLU A 85 17.51 -0.28 -7.13
C GLU A 85 17.46 -1.67 -6.46
N GLN A 86 17.92 -1.78 -5.21
CA GLN A 86 17.84 -3.02 -4.44
C GLN A 86 16.39 -3.48 -4.19
N LEU A 87 15.47 -2.54 -3.93
CA LEU A 87 14.05 -2.87 -3.78
C LEU A 87 13.45 -3.38 -5.08
N ASN A 88 13.82 -2.81 -6.22
CA ASN A 88 13.36 -3.28 -7.52
C ASN A 88 13.79 -4.72 -7.80
N ASP A 89 15.03 -5.08 -7.48
CA ASP A 89 15.51 -6.45 -7.62
C ASP A 89 14.71 -7.40 -6.69
N GLN A 90 14.50 -7.01 -5.43
CA GLN A 90 13.71 -7.80 -4.49
C GLN A 90 12.22 -7.90 -4.88
N ILE A 91 11.67 -6.90 -5.57
CA ILE A 91 10.32 -6.92 -6.14
C ILE A 91 10.26 -7.97 -7.25
N GLY A 92 11.24 -7.99 -8.16
CA GLY A 92 11.35 -9.00 -9.22
C GLY A 92 11.42 -10.42 -8.67
N ASP A 93 12.28 -10.67 -7.67
CA ASP A 93 12.39 -11.96 -6.99
C ASP A 93 11.05 -12.40 -6.38
N LYS A 94 10.31 -11.47 -5.77
CA LYS A 94 9.01 -11.78 -5.17
C LYS A 94 7.93 -12.07 -6.21
N GLU A 95 7.94 -11.38 -7.33
CA GLU A 95 7.03 -11.63 -8.44
C GLU A 95 7.24 -13.04 -8.99
N GLU A 96 8.49 -13.48 -9.16
CA GLU A 96 8.81 -14.83 -9.60
C GLU A 96 8.31 -15.89 -8.61
N VAL A 97 8.58 -15.71 -7.31
CA VAL A 97 8.09 -16.62 -6.25
C VAL A 97 6.56 -16.71 -6.28
N ILE A 98 5.86 -15.60 -6.45
CA ILE A 98 4.39 -15.57 -6.52
C ILE A 98 3.88 -16.36 -7.73
N ILE A 99 4.54 -16.26 -8.89
CA ILE A 99 4.17 -17.01 -10.10
C ILE A 99 4.31 -18.52 -9.84
N ILE A 100 5.41 -18.94 -9.21
CA ILE A 100 5.65 -20.35 -8.85
C ILE A 100 4.57 -20.84 -7.88
N LEU A 101 4.25 -20.07 -6.85
CA LEU A 101 3.24 -20.42 -5.85
C LEU A 101 1.83 -20.53 -6.47
N ILE A 102 1.47 -19.62 -7.36
CA ILE A 102 0.19 -19.66 -8.09
C ILE A 102 0.11 -20.94 -8.95
N SER A 103 1.17 -21.27 -9.68
CA SER A 103 1.25 -22.51 -10.46
C SER A 103 1.08 -23.76 -9.59
N ARG A 104 1.74 -23.77 -8.44
CA ARG A 104 1.63 -24.84 -7.43
C ARG A 104 0.21 -24.97 -6.87
N LEU A 105 -0.40 -23.84 -6.55
CA LEU A 105 -1.77 -23.76 -6.07
C LEU A 105 -2.73 -24.38 -7.09
N GLU A 106 -2.62 -24.02 -8.36
CA GLU A 106 -3.47 -24.58 -9.42
C GLU A 106 -3.30 -26.09 -9.59
N LYS A 107 -2.06 -26.58 -9.52
CA LYS A 107 -1.79 -28.02 -9.59
C LYS A 107 -2.44 -28.78 -8.43
N GLN A 108 -2.29 -28.29 -7.21
CA GLN A 108 -2.88 -28.92 -6.02
C GLN A 108 -4.42 -28.90 -6.06
N ARG A 109 -4.99 -27.84 -6.59
CA ARG A 109 -6.45 -27.71 -6.75
C ARG A 109 -7.01 -28.73 -7.75
N LYS A 110 -6.33 -28.98 -8.85
CA LYS A 110 -6.70 -30.04 -9.81
C LYS A 110 -6.66 -31.41 -9.14
N SER A 111 -5.62 -31.68 -8.35
CA SER A 111 -5.49 -32.92 -7.59
C SER A 111 -6.62 -33.08 -6.57
N LEU A 112 -6.94 -32.01 -5.82
CA LEU A 112 -8.05 -32.01 -4.86
C LEU A 112 -9.40 -32.23 -5.52
N ALA A 113 -9.65 -31.59 -6.66
CA ALA A 113 -10.90 -31.78 -7.42
C ALA A 113 -11.08 -33.23 -7.89
N GLU A 114 -9.99 -33.90 -8.24
CA GLU A 114 -10.03 -35.32 -8.60
C GLU A 114 -10.33 -36.21 -7.38
N LEU A 115 -9.70 -35.95 -6.24
CA LEU A 115 -9.99 -36.66 -4.98
C LEU A 115 -11.45 -36.48 -4.55
N ILE A 116 -12.02 -35.28 -4.70
CA ILE A 116 -13.44 -35.01 -4.38
C ILE A 116 -14.35 -35.83 -5.31
N ARG A 117 -14.06 -35.90 -6.62
CA ARG A 117 -14.85 -36.71 -7.55
C ARG A 117 -14.80 -38.20 -7.19
N GLN A 118 -13.63 -38.70 -6.81
CA GLN A 118 -13.48 -40.08 -6.37
C GLN A 118 -14.25 -40.34 -5.07
N THR A 119 -14.26 -39.38 -4.13
CA THR A 119 -15.04 -39.50 -2.89
C THR A 119 -16.54 -39.47 -3.17
N GLN A 120 -17.01 -38.62 -4.07
CA GLN A 120 -18.43 -38.55 -4.44
C GLN A 120 -18.92 -39.85 -5.10
N ALA A 121 -18.08 -40.49 -5.91
CA ALA A 121 -18.39 -41.78 -6.52
C ALA A 121 -18.55 -42.92 -5.48
N VAL A 122 -17.95 -42.77 -4.29
CA VAL A 122 -18.08 -43.73 -3.19
C VAL A 122 -19.25 -43.39 -2.27
N ASP A 123 -19.54 -42.08 -2.07
CA ASP A 123 -20.66 -41.60 -1.23
C ASP A 123 -22.05 -41.92 -1.80
N ASP A 124 -22.14 -42.20 -3.10
CA ASP A 124 -23.39 -42.61 -3.75
C ASP A 124 -23.87 -44.03 -3.35
N TYR A 125 -23.02 -44.78 -2.61
CA TYR A 125 -23.40 -46.10 -2.09
C TYR A 125 -23.75 -46.00 -0.59
N SER A 126 -24.96 -46.42 -0.24
CA SER A 126 -25.38 -46.55 1.15
C SER A 126 -24.53 -47.60 1.85
N LEU A 127 -24.08 -47.34 3.10
CA LEU A 127 -23.40 -48.32 3.95
C LEU A 127 -24.14 -49.67 4.02
N VAL A 128 -25.46 -49.63 3.96
CA VAL A 128 -26.34 -50.81 3.94
C VAL A 128 -26.25 -51.53 2.61
N GLU A 129 -26.15 -50.82 1.48
CA GLU A 129 -25.97 -51.41 0.16
C GLU A 129 -24.61 -52.06 0.02
N VAL A 130 -23.56 -51.43 0.54
CA VAL A 130 -22.19 -52.02 0.56
C VAL A 130 -22.12 -53.25 1.46
N MET A 131 -22.79 -53.24 2.63
CA MET A 131 -22.89 -54.43 3.48
C MET A 131 -23.67 -55.59 2.88
N LEU A 132 -24.70 -55.26 2.07
CA LEU A 132 -25.54 -56.29 1.42
C LEU A 132 -24.98 -56.78 0.07
N SER A 133 -24.12 -56.01 -0.57
CA SER A 133 -23.49 -56.34 -1.87
C SER A 133 -22.23 -57.19 -1.74
N ASN A 134 -21.51 -57.11 -0.63
CA ASN A 134 -20.25 -57.83 -0.42
C ASN A 134 -20.52 -59.22 0.14
N GLN A 135 -20.15 -60.22 -0.63
CA GLN A 135 -20.27 -61.65 -0.25
C GLN A 135 -19.21 -62.10 0.78
N ASN A 136 -18.20 -61.27 1.08
CA ASN A 136 -17.12 -61.55 2.02
C ASN A 136 -16.83 -60.37 2.95
N PHE A 137 -16.76 -60.59 4.25
CA PHE A 137 -16.36 -59.59 5.26
C PHE A 137 -14.99 -58.97 4.96
N SER A 138 -14.06 -59.69 4.30
CA SER A 138 -12.75 -59.19 3.94
C SER A 138 -12.81 -58.05 2.90
N GLU A 139 -13.70 -58.14 1.93
CA GLU A 139 -13.93 -57.10 0.91
C GLU A 139 -14.52 -55.84 1.53
N PHE A 140 -15.48 -56.01 2.45
CA PHE A 140 -16.05 -54.89 3.20
C PHE A 140 -14.98 -54.07 3.99
N PHE A 141 -14.08 -54.76 4.70
CA PHE A 141 -13.00 -54.07 5.43
C PHE A 141 -12.00 -53.40 4.48
N THR A 142 -11.75 -53.96 3.33
CA THR A 142 -10.88 -53.36 2.28
C THR A 142 -11.50 -52.08 1.72
N ASP A 143 -12.81 -52.06 1.51
CA ASP A 143 -13.55 -50.88 1.02
C ASP A 143 -13.59 -49.76 2.07
N VAL A 144 -13.80 -50.12 3.35
CA VAL A 144 -13.76 -49.16 4.46
C VAL A 144 -12.35 -48.57 4.64
N GLU A 145 -11.30 -49.37 4.45
CA GLU A 145 -9.92 -48.91 4.55
C GLU A 145 -9.55 -48.03 3.35
N SER A 146 -10.01 -48.36 2.16
CA SER A 146 -9.90 -47.49 0.98
C SER A 146 -10.60 -46.15 1.14
N PHE A 147 -11.83 -46.14 1.71
CA PHE A 147 -12.54 -44.93 2.02
C PHE A 147 -11.80 -44.06 3.05
N ARG A 148 -11.24 -44.69 4.11
CA ARG A 148 -10.39 -43.97 5.07
C ARG A 148 -9.15 -43.36 4.43
N ALA A 149 -8.49 -44.08 3.53
CA ALA A 149 -7.31 -43.58 2.82
C ALA A 149 -7.66 -42.37 1.92
N VAL A 150 -8.78 -42.43 1.20
CA VAL A 150 -9.26 -41.30 0.38
C VAL A 150 -9.60 -40.11 1.27
N LYS A 151 -10.31 -40.33 2.40
CA LYS A 151 -10.64 -39.25 3.35
C LYS A 151 -9.39 -38.61 3.93
N GLN A 152 -8.38 -39.41 4.30
CA GLN A 152 -7.10 -38.89 4.78
C GLN A 152 -6.40 -38.07 3.69
N SER A 153 -6.29 -38.58 2.47
CA SER A 153 -5.69 -37.87 1.33
C SER A 153 -6.41 -36.55 1.02
N LEU A 154 -7.72 -36.52 1.20
CA LEU A 154 -8.51 -35.30 1.04
C LEU A 154 -8.14 -34.27 2.12
N THR A 155 -8.04 -34.73 3.37
CA THR A 155 -7.67 -33.87 4.51
C THR A 155 -6.25 -33.30 4.30
N ASP A 156 -5.30 -34.14 3.97
CA ASP A 156 -3.90 -33.75 3.70
C ASP A 156 -3.80 -32.77 2.51
N SER A 157 -4.57 -33.00 1.47
CA SER A 157 -4.63 -32.09 0.31
C SER A 157 -5.25 -30.73 0.64
N LEU A 158 -6.24 -30.70 1.53
CA LEU A 158 -6.83 -29.44 2.01
C LEU A 158 -5.86 -28.65 2.88
N GLU A 159 -5.09 -29.34 3.73
CA GLU A 159 -4.05 -28.74 4.56
C GLU A 159 -2.96 -28.10 3.69
N ILE A 160 -2.38 -28.86 2.74
CA ILE A 160 -1.39 -28.37 1.78
C ILE A 160 -1.92 -27.19 0.98
N LEU A 161 -3.16 -27.24 0.53
CA LEU A 161 -3.78 -26.15 -0.24
C LEU A 161 -3.96 -24.88 0.60
N THR A 162 -4.28 -25.07 1.86
CA THR A 162 -4.41 -23.96 2.82
C THR A 162 -3.04 -23.32 3.09
N GLU A 163 -2.01 -24.12 3.28
CA GLU A 163 -0.63 -23.67 3.47
C GLU A 163 -0.13 -22.86 2.27
N ILE A 164 -0.23 -23.42 1.03
CA ILE A 164 0.18 -22.72 -0.20
C ILE A 164 -0.59 -21.42 -0.38
N LYS A 165 -1.89 -21.42 -0.08
CA LYS A 165 -2.71 -20.20 -0.17
C LYS A 165 -2.24 -19.12 0.81
N ASN A 166 -1.95 -19.52 2.05
CA ASN A 166 -1.46 -18.59 3.07
C ASN A 166 -0.07 -18.05 2.69
N ASP A 167 0.83 -18.91 2.23
CA ASP A 167 2.15 -18.49 1.75
C ASP A 167 2.03 -17.54 0.55
N THR A 168 1.21 -17.87 -0.45
CA THR A 168 0.94 -16.97 -1.60
C THR A 168 0.43 -15.61 -1.15
N HIS A 169 -0.48 -15.61 -0.16
CA HIS A 169 -1.03 -14.36 0.38
C HIS A 169 0.07 -13.54 1.07
N MET A 170 0.89 -14.16 1.91
CA MET A 170 2.01 -13.51 2.59
C MET A 170 3.05 -12.95 1.61
N GLN A 171 3.38 -13.70 0.55
CA GLN A 171 4.31 -13.21 -0.48
C GLN A 171 3.74 -12.00 -1.22
N LYS A 172 2.45 -12.02 -1.59
CA LYS A 172 1.78 -10.87 -2.20
C LYS A 172 1.80 -9.64 -1.32
N MET A 173 1.53 -9.80 -0.03
CA MET A 173 1.58 -8.69 0.92
C MET A 173 2.99 -8.12 1.06
N THR A 174 4.01 -8.99 1.11
CA THR A 174 5.41 -8.56 1.15
C THR A 174 5.80 -7.81 -0.14
N LEU A 175 5.32 -8.27 -1.30
CA LEU A 175 5.53 -7.58 -2.57
C LEU A 175 4.91 -6.18 -2.56
N GLU A 176 3.65 -6.08 -2.16
CA GLU A 176 2.94 -4.78 -2.06
C GLU A 176 3.66 -3.82 -1.12
N GLU A 177 4.15 -4.31 0.03
CA GLU A 177 4.92 -3.50 0.97
C GLU A 177 6.21 -2.97 0.36
N LYS A 178 6.93 -3.81 -0.41
CA LYS A 178 8.15 -3.39 -1.10
C LYS A 178 7.86 -2.35 -2.19
N GLN A 179 6.81 -2.54 -2.97
CA GLN A 179 6.39 -1.57 -3.99
C GLN A 179 6.00 -0.22 -3.39
N VAL A 180 5.30 -0.21 -2.25
CA VAL A 180 5.01 1.02 -1.51
C VAL A 180 6.29 1.68 -1.01
N SER A 181 7.20 0.88 -0.45
CA SER A 181 8.47 1.39 0.06
C SER A 181 9.33 1.99 -1.04
N GLU A 182 9.34 1.37 -2.22
CA GLU A 182 10.03 1.90 -3.41
C GLU A 182 9.44 3.24 -3.87
N ALA A 183 8.12 3.30 -4.01
CA ALA A 183 7.42 4.52 -4.42
C ALA A 183 7.68 5.67 -3.44
N ARG A 184 7.67 5.38 -2.13
CA ARG A 184 7.95 6.35 -1.09
C ARG A 184 9.40 6.82 -1.10
N LEU A 185 10.36 5.93 -1.29
CA LEU A 185 11.77 6.32 -1.41
C LEU A 185 11.98 7.25 -2.61
N LYS A 186 11.32 6.98 -3.74
CA LYS A 186 11.32 7.86 -4.93
C LYS A 186 10.76 9.24 -4.60
N GLU A 187 9.64 9.30 -3.89
CA GLU A 187 9.03 10.57 -3.46
C GLU A 187 9.96 11.36 -2.54
N LEU A 188 10.53 10.73 -1.50
CA LEU A 188 11.48 11.36 -0.59
C LEU A 188 12.75 11.82 -1.32
N GLN A 189 13.26 11.04 -2.25
CA GLN A 189 14.41 11.41 -3.08
C GLN A 189 14.15 12.69 -3.88
N GLU A 190 12.97 12.80 -4.44
CA GLU A 190 12.60 13.99 -5.20
C GLU A 190 12.37 15.22 -4.31
N LEU A 191 11.88 15.05 -3.10
CA LEU A 191 11.81 16.13 -2.12
C LEU A 191 13.20 16.65 -1.75
N GLU A 192 14.16 15.76 -1.51
CA GLU A 192 15.54 16.14 -1.23
C GLU A 192 16.23 16.84 -2.39
N LYS A 193 16.01 16.38 -3.64
CA LYS A 193 16.53 17.11 -4.82
C LYS A 193 16.09 18.56 -4.85
N LYS A 194 14.85 18.81 -4.44
CA LYS A 194 14.31 20.18 -4.38
C LYS A 194 14.86 20.98 -3.24
N GLU A 195 15.06 20.35 -2.09
CA GLU A 195 15.71 20.98 -0.96
C GLU A 195 17.14 21.42 -1.35
N ILE A 196 17.88 20.59 -2.10
CA ILE A 196 19.17 20.97 -2.66
C ILE A 196 19.07 22.20 -3.55
N GLN A 197 18.13 22.21 -4.50
CA GLN A 197 17.94 23.35 -5.40
C GLN A 197 17.65 24.64 -4.64
N ILE A 198 16.90 24.55 -3.54
CA ILE A 198 16.60 25.69 -2.69
C ILE A 198 17.87 26.16 -1.97
N LYS A 199 18.64 25.23 -1.41
CA LYS A 199 19.91 25.55 -0.74
C LYS A 199 20.93 26.11 -1.70
N GLU A 200 21.02 25.61 -2.93
CA GLU A 200 21.85 26.19 -3.99
C GLU A 200 21.41 27.62 -4.36
N ALA A 201 20.10 27.85 -4.45
CA ALA A 201 19.58 29.20 -4.68
C ALA A 201 19.84 30.11 -3.46
N GLN A 202 19.73 29.60 -2.22
CA GLN A 202 20.10 30.30 -1.00
C GLN A 202 21.57 30.70 -1.04
N LYS A 203 22.46 29.78 -1.35
CA LYS A 203 23.89 30.02 -1.46
C LYS A 203 24.19 31.11 -2.50
N ALA A 204 23.60 31.00 -3.68
CA ALA A 204 23.79 31.98 -4.76
C ALA A 204 23.35 33.39 -4.33
N ASN A 205 22.24 33.47 -3.63
CA ASN A 205 21.71 34.75 -3.17
C ASN A 205 22.49 35.33 -1.96
N ILE A 206 23.03 34.49 -1.07
CA ILE A 206 23.91 34.93 0.02
C ILE A 206 25.23 35.50 -0.55
N LEU A 207 25.72 34.93 -1.63
CA LEU A 207 26.92 35.44 -2.33
C LEU A 207 26.71 36.79 -3.00
N ASP A 208 25.45 37.07 -3.42
CA ASP A 208 25.07 38.37 -4.04
C ASP A 208 24.71 39.44 -3.00
N VAL A 209 24.42 39.05 -1.75
CA VAL A 209 24.05 39.96 -0.69
C VAL A 209 25.31 40.48 0.02
N THR A 210 25.43 41.79 0.14
CA THR A 210 26.53 42.47 0.83
C THR A 210 26.60 41.99 2.28
N LYS A 211 27.80 41.57 2.71
CA LYS A 211 28.07 41.07 4.06
C LYS A 211 27.48 41.99 5.14
N GLY A 212 26.49 41.54 5.87
CA GLY A 212 26.01 42.19 7.10
C GLY A 212 24.52 42.43 7.23
N GLU A 213 23.65 42.01 6.30
CA GLU A 213 22.22 42.27 6.41
C GLU A 213 21.38 40.99 6.73
N GLU A 214 21.35 40.64 8.01
CA GLU A 214 20.61 39.47 8.55
C GLU A 214 19.10 39.48 8.20
N ALA A 215 18.53 40.68 8.04
CA ALA A 215 17.13 40.83 7.67
C ALA A 215 16.82 40.35 6.24
N ILE A 216 17.73 40.65 5.29
CA ILE A 216 17.60 40.23 3.87
C ILE A 216 17.76 38.70 3.75
N TYR A 217 18.67 38.11 4.56
CA TYR A 217 18.88 36.68 4.62
C TYR A 217 17.62 35.95 5.08
N LYS A 218 16.93 36.47 6.10
CA LYS A 218 15.69 35.89 6.63
C LYS A 218 14.53 35.95 5.62
N GLU A 219 14.36 37.09 4.94
CA GLU A 219 13.35 37.24 3.90
C GLU A 219 13.60 36.30 2.71
N LEU A 220 14.86 36.12 2.35
CA LEU A 220 15.27 35.19 1.33
C LEU A 220 14.98 33.73 1.70
N LEU A 221 15.26 33.33 2.94
CA LEU A 221 14.98 32.00 3.48
C LEU A 221 13.46 31.70 3.43
N ASP A 222 12.63 32.65 3.83
CA ASP A 222 11.17 32.54 3.78
C ASP A 222 10.64 32.41 2.33
N SER A 223 11.21 33.18 1.42
CA SER A 223 10.88 33.13 -0.01
C SER A 223 11.18 31.75 -0.63
N GLN A 224 12.29 31.17 -0.26
CA GLN A 224 12.76 29.90 -0.79
C GLN A 224 12.00 28.70 -0.19
N GLN A 225 11.60 28.78 1.08
CA GLN A 225 10.71 27.78 1.68
C GLN A 225 9.35 27.72 0.96
N LYS A 226 8.82 28.89 0.51
CA LYS A 226 7.62 28.95 -0.32
C LYS A 226 7.82 28.33 -1.70
N THR A 227 8.96 28.59 -2.33
CA THR A 227 9.32 28.01 -3.63
C THR A 227 9.49 26.48 -3.53
N ALA A 228 10.06 25.97 -2.45
CA ALA A 228 10.16 24.55 -2.16
C ALA A 228 8.80 23.87 -2.13
N SER A 229 7.85 24.50 -1.43
CA SER A 229 6.50 23.99 -1.32
C SER A 229 5.79 23.92 -2.68
N GLN A 230 5.97 24.96 -3.53
CA GLN A 230 5.38 24.99 -4.87
C GLN A 230 6.00 23.96 -5.81
N LEU A 231 7.31 23.80 -5.76
CA LEU A 231 8.02 22.79 -6.55
C LEU A 231 7.66 21.37 -6.08
N ARG A 232 7.46 21.13 -4.80
CA ARG A 232 6.94 19.86 -4.25
C ARG A 232 5.60 19.48 -4.89
N ASN A 233 4.69 20.44 -5.02
CA ASN A 233 3.39 20.21 -5.63
C ASN A 233 3.48 19.90 -7.14
N GLN A 234 4.39 20.55 -7.88
CA GLN A 234 4.56 20.31 -9.31
C GLN A 234 5.15 18.92 -9.62
N LEU A 235 6.07 18.46 -8.79
CA LEU A 235 6.66 17.14 -8.96
C LEU A 235 5.63 16.03 -8.78
N PHE A 236 4.78 16.16 -7.77
CA PHE A 236 3.71 15.22 -7.52
C PHE A 236 2.73 15.10 -8.67
N GLN A 237 2.53 16.17 -9.44
CA GLN A 237 1.70 16.14 -10.65
C GLN A 237 2.40 15.40 -11.81
N LEU A 238 3.73 15.44 -11.90
CA LEU A 238 4.49 14.77 -12.95
C LEU A 238 4.66 13.26 -12.73
N LEU A 239 4.67 12.80 -11.46
CA LEU A 239 4.72 11.39 -11.11
C LEU A 239 3.36 10.69 -11.21
N GLY A 240 2.28 11.46 -11.39
CA GLY A 240 0.90 11.01 -11.34
C GLY A 240 0.32 10.52 -12.66
N GLY A 241 0.85 9.46 -13.21
CA GLY A 241 0.23 8.71 -14.32
C GLY A 241 -0.68 7.58 -13.89
N SER A 242 -0.90 7.34 -12.60
CA SER A 242 -1.71 6.25 -12.05
C SER A 242 -2.81 6.73 -11.10
N THR A 243 -3.76 5.88 -10.80
CA THR A 243 -4.82 6.07 -9.79
C THR A 243 -4.27 6.21 -8.35
N ALA A 244 -2.97 6.07 -8.16
CA ALA A 244 -2.28 6.19 -6.89
C ALA A 244 -2.45 7.58 -6.25
N ILE A 245 -2.69 7.57 -4.95
CA ILE A 245 -2.71 8.79 -4.13
C ILE A 245 -1.28 9.07 -3.70
N GLN A 246 -0.78 10.24 -4.06
CA GLN A 246 0.57 10.65 -3.68
C GLN A 246 0.69 10.77 -2.16
N PHE A 247 1.86 10.42 -1.63
CA PHE A 247 2.05 10.33 -0.18
C PHE A 247 1.75 11.66 0.53
N THR A 248 2.19 12.79 0.00
CA THR A 248 1.90 14.11 0.58
C THR A 248 0.41 14.42 0.58
N GLU A 249 -0.30 14.15 -0.52
CA GLU A 249 -1.75 14.29 -0.59
C GLU A 249 -2.43 13.37 0.44
N ALA A 250 -1.99 12.12 0.53
CA ALA A 250 -2.51 11.17 1.49
C ALA A 250 -2.29 11.63 2.94
N VAL A 251 -1.13 12.19 3.26
CA VAL A 251 -0.83 12.78 4.58
C VAL A 251 -1.79 13.93 4.88
N GLN A 252 -2.02 14.84 3.94
CA GLN A 252 -2.95 15.96 4.13
C GLN A 252 -4.39 15.47 4.37
N LEU A 253 -4.86 14.52 3.56
CA LEU A 253 -6.18 13.92 3.72
C LEU A 253 -6.32 13.18 5.05
N ALA A 254 -5.29 12.42 5.46
CA ALA A 254 -5.29 11.71 6.74
C ALA A 254 -5.25 12.67 7.93
N GLN A 255 -4.49 13.78 7.84
CA GLN A 255 -4.48 14.84 8.86
C GLN A 255 -5.83 15.52 8.97
N PHE A 256 -6.45 15.85 7.83
CA PHE A 256 -7.79 16.41 7.81
C PHE A 256 -8.81 15.48 8.48
N ALA A 257 -8.85 14.20 8.07
CA ALA A 257 -9.77 13.22 8.65
C ALA A 257 -9.47 12.97 10.14
N GLY A 258 -8.18 12.87 10.50
CA GLY A 258 -7.73 12.72 11.89
C GLY A 258 -8.12 13.89 12.78
N SER A 259 -8.01 15.14 12.29
CA SER A 259 -8.42 16.34 13.03
C SER A 259 -9.92 16.37 13.36
N LYS A 260 -10.75 15.71 12.54
CA LYS A 260 -12.21 15.63 12.74
C LYS A 260 -12.65 14.46 13.60
N THR A 261 -11.84 13.40 13.67
CA THR A 261 -12.24 12.13 14.32
C THR A 261 -11.40 11.77 15.54
N GLY A 262 -10.23 12.40 15.74
CA GLY A 262 -9.27 12.05 16.78
C GLY A 262 -8.39 10.82 16.43
N VAL A 263 -8.56 10.23 15.25
CA VAL A 263 -7.78 9.06 14.81
C VAL A 263 -6.41 9.52 14.32
N SER A 264 -5.36 8.76 14.66
CA SER A 264 -4.00 9.03 14.20
C SER A 264 -3.92 9.06 12.65
N PRO A 265 -3.40 10.12 12.03
CA PRO A 265 -3.18 10.17 10.59
C PRO A 265 -2.35 8.97 10.08
N ALA A 266 -1.34 8.56 10.84
CA ALA A 266 -0.51 7.41 10.49
C ALA A 266 -1.29 6.09 10.49
N LEU A 267 -2.30 5.94 11.35
CA LEU A 267 -3.17 4.77 11.32
C LEU A 267 -4.06 4.76 10.07
N ILE A 268 -4.64 5.90 9.70
CA ILE A 268 -5.45 6.04 8.48
C ILE A 268 -4.61 5.70 7.24
N LEU A 269 -3.37 6.21 7.18
CA LEU A 269 -2.44 5.90 6.10
C LEU A 269 -2.02 4.43 6.08
N ALA A 270 -1.85 3.80 7.26
CA ALA A 270 -1.51 2.39 7.35
C ALA A 270 -2.65 1.50 6.80
N ILE A 271 -3.90 1.88 7.02
CA ILE A 271 -5.06 1.23 6.39
C ILE A 271 -5.05 1.47 4.87
N LEU A 272 -4.85 2.70 4.41
CA LEU A 272 -4.78 3.01 2.98
C LEU A 272 -3.73 2.16 2.25
N GLU A 273 -2.56 2.05 2.84
CA GLU A 273 -1.47 1.23 2.31
C GLU A 273 -1.84 -0.26 2.31
N GLN A 274 -2.45 -0.75 3.38
CA GLN A 274 -2.90 -2.13 3.52
C GLN A 274 -3.99 -2.50 2.51
N GLU A 275 -4.96 -1.62 2.29
CA GLU A 275 -6.14 -1.91 1.47
C GLU A 275 -5.88 -1.76 -0.03
N SER A 276 -5.12 -0.75 -0.42
CA SER A 276 -5.00 -0.42 -1.83
C SER A 276 -3.61 0.00 -2.29
N ASN A 277 -2.61 -0.11 -1.44
CA ASN A 277 -1.29 0.42 -1.74
C ASN A 277 -1.37 1.87 -2.26
N PHE A 278 -1.89 2.78 -1.41
CA PHE A 278 -2.11 4.18 -1.75
C PHE A 278 -2.96 4.38 -3.02
N GLY A 279 -3.97 3.53 -3.24
CA GLY A 279 -4.88 3.63 -4.37
C GLY A 279 -4.38 2.99 -5.67
N ASN A 280 -3.24 2.30 -5.66
CA ASN A 280 -2.75 1.54 -6.82
C ASN A 280 -3.63 0.32 -7.13
N HIS A 281 -4.19 -0.30 -6.10
CA HIS A 281 -4.97 -1.52 -6.20
C HIS A 281 -6.42 -1.30 -5.72
N ILE A 282 -7.18 -0.48 -6.43
CA ILE A 282 -8.59 -0.19 -6.09
C ILE A 282 -9.59 -1.21 -6.66
N GLY A 283 -9.08 -2.31 -7.22
CA GLY A 283 -9.87 -3.32 -7.89
C GLY A 283 -9.95 -3.13 -9.40
N SER A 284 -10.13 -4.25 -10.11
CA SER A 284 -10.20 -4.30 -11.58
C SER A 284 -11.45 -4.99 -12.10
N CYS A 285 -12.27 -5.56 -11.20
CA CYS A 285 -13.48 -6.26 -11.59
C CYS A 285 -14.65 -5.30 -11.78
N LEU A 286 -15.42 -5.54 -12.84
CA LEU A 286 -16.73 -4.93 -13.00
C LEU A 286 -17.74 -5.64 -12.11
N VAL A 287 -18.75 -4.93 -11.65
CA VAL A 287 -19.76 -5.49 -10.73
C VAL A 287 -20.47 -6.70 -11.32
N GLY A 288 -20.63 -6.72 -12.62
CA GLY A 288 -21.32 -7.79 -13.34
C GLY A 288 -22.86 -7.68 -13.26
N ASP A 289 -23.55 -8.68 -13.80
CA ASP A 289 -25.00 -8.72 -13.74
C ASP A 289 -25.47 -9.25 -12.39
N ILE A 290 -25.84 -8.33 -11.51
CA ILE A 290 -26.38 -8.64 -10.18
C ILE A 290 -27.66 -9.49 -10.28
N ARG A 291 -28.53 -9.22 -11.27
CA ARG A 291 -29.83 -9.92 -11.47
C ARG A 291 -29.61 -11.35 -11.91
N ALA A 292 -28.54 -11.63 -12.65
CA ALA A 292 -28.20 -12.99 -13.08
C ALA A 292 -27.39 -13.78 -12.04
N GLY A 293 -27.19 -13.25 -10.83
CA GLY A 293 -26.41 -13.89 -9.77
C GLY A 293 -24.90 -13.91 -10.02
N LYS A 294 -24.42 -13.16 -11.01
CA LYS A 294 -23.00 -13.09 -11.40
C LYS A 294 -22.23 -11.94 -10.73
N SER A 295 -22.87 -11.24 -9.80
CA SER A 295 -22.23 -10.13 -9.09
C SER A 295 -20.95 -10.55 -8.38
N VAL A 296 -19.94 -9.69 -8.42
CA VAL A 296 -18.69 -9.86 -7.67
C VAL A 296 -18.87 -9.63 -6.17
N MET A 297 -19.93 -8.91 -5.76
CA MET A 297 -20.25 -8.60 -4.37
C MET A 297 -21.39 -9.47 -3.82
N HIS A 298 -21.53 -9.47 -2.51
CA HIS A 298 -22.57 -10.26 -1.82
C HIS A 298 -23.97 -9.81 -2.29
N PRO A 299 -24.82 -10.73 -2.81
CA PRO A 299 -26.05 -10.36 -3.49
C PRO A 299 -27.09 -9.70 -2.58
N ASP A 300 -27.21 -10.14 -1.33
CA ASP A 300 -28.25 -9.66 -0.41
C ASP A 300 -27.76 -8.54 0.51
N ARG A 301 -26.45 -8.51 0.79
CA ARG A 301 -25.87 -7.54 1.73
C ARG A 301 -25.34 -6.29 1.02
N ASP A 302 -24.56 -6.47 -0.03
CA ASP A 302 -23.80 -5.38 -0.65
C ASP A 302 -24.39 -4.89 -1.98
N ALA A 303 -24.88 -5.80 -2.81
CA ALA A 303 -25.37 -5.45 -4.14
C ALA A 303 -26.55 -4.44 -4.12
N PRO A 304 -27.59 -4.59 -3.26
CA PRO A 304 -28.66 -3.62 -3.20
C PRO A 304 -28.19 -2.23 -2.73
N VAL A 305 -27.25 -2.19 -1.79
CA VAL A 305 -26.65 -0.95 -1.29
C VAL A 305 -25.82 -0.29 -2.38
N PHE A 306 -25.03 -1.07 -3.13
CA PHE A 306 -24.22 -0.55 -4.22
C PHE A 306 -25.09 0.07 -5.33
N MET A 307 -26.18 -0.57 -5.67
CA MET A 307 -27.13 -0.01 -6.65
C MET A 307 -27.70 1.31 -6.19
N ALA A 308 -28.05 1.45 -4.91
CA ALA A 308 -28.50 2.72 -4.35
C ALA A 308 -27.40 3.79 -4.35
N ILE A 309 -26.16 3.42 -4.04
CA ILE A 309 -25.01 4.34 -4.14
C ILE A 309 -24.83 4.81 -5.60
N ALA A 310 -24.91 3.90 -6.58
CA ALA A 310 -24.76 4.22 -7.99
C ALA A 310 -25.87 5.18 -8.47
N GLU A 311 -27.12 4.91 -8.09
CA GLU A 311 -28.27 5.78 -8.40
C GLU A 311 -28.09 7.18 -7.83
N VAL A 312 -27.75 7.28 -6.55
CA VAL A 312 -27.59 8.56 -5.82
C VAL A 312 -26.41 9.37 -6.36
N LEU A 313 -25.33 8.72 -6.75
CA LEU A 313 -24.14 9.38 -7.31
C LEU A 313 -24.18 9.53 -8.83
N GLY A 314 -25.18 8.96 -9.52
CA GLY A 314 -25.41 9.13 -10.95
C GLY A 314 -24.38 8.42 -11.83
N PHE A 315 -23.79 7.29 -11.39
CA PHE A 315 -22.89 6.51 -12.22
C PHE A 315 -23.50 5.15 -12.61
N ASP A 316 -23.01 4.58 -13.72
CA ASP A 316 -23.43 3.26 -14.16
C ASP A 316 -22.78 2.16 -13.30
N ALA A 317 -23.57 1.48 -12.50
CA ALA A 317 -23.13 0.40 -11.63
C ALA A 317 -22.43 -0.75 -12.39
N ALA A 318 -22.81 -1.03 -13.64
CA ALA A 318 -22.24 -2.12 -14.42
C ALA A 318 -20.80 -1.85 -14.88
N THR A 319 -20.45 -0.59 -15.08
CA THR A 319 -19.12 -0.16 -15.57
C THR A 319 -18.17 0.24 -14.45
N GLN A 320 -18.66 0.35 -13.22
CA GLN A 320 -17.83 0.75 -12.08
C GLN A 320 -16.88 -0.39 -11.65
N LYS A 321 -15.59 -0.06 -11.55
CA LYS A 321 -14.58 -0.98 -11.05
C LYS A 321 -14.60 -1.06 -9.53
N VAL A 322 -14.52 -2.30 -9.04
CA VAL A 322 -14.48 -2.64 -7.62
C VAL A 322 -13.50 -3.80 -7.39
N SER A 323 -13.22 -4.17 -6.13
CA SER A 323 -12.37 -5.31 -5.85
C SER A 323 -12.95 -6.62 -6.41
N CYS A 324 -12.05 -7.49 -6.82
CA CYS A 324 -12.42 -8.81 -7.34
C CYS A 324 -12.71 -9.79 -6.20
N PRO A 325 -13.62 -10.76 -6.40
CA PRO A 325 -13.84 -11.84 -5.45
C PRO A 325 -12.59 -12.73 -5.39
N ILE A 326 -12.35 -13.30 -4.23
CA ILE A 326 -11.33 -14.33 -4.08
C ILE A 326 -11.93 -15.66 -4.54
N LEU A 327 -11.37 -16.23 -5.59
CA LEU A 327 -11.87 -17.48 -6.18
C LEU A 327 -10.91 -18.64 -5.87
N ARG A 328 -11.46 -19.85 -5.78
CA ARG A 328 -10.72 -21.10 -5.86
C ARG A 328 -10.41 -21.43 -7.33
N ALA A 329 -9.56 -22.44 -7.63
CA ALA A 329 -9.20 -22.84 -8.99
C ALA A 329 -10.38 -23.45 -9.77
N ASP A 330 -11.32 -24.04 -9.05
CA ASP A 330 -12.58 -24.52 -9.63
C ASP A 330 -13.57 -23.40 -9.95
N GLY A 331 -13.20 -22.12 -9.71
CA GLY A 331 -14.05 -20.96 -9.91
C GLY A 331 -15.02 -20.68 -8.75
N SER A 332 -15.07 -21.53 -7.72
CA SER A 332 -15.90 -21.29 -6.54
C SER A 332 -15.31 -20.15 -5.68
N ARG A 333 -16.17 -19.41 -4.98
CA ARG A 333 -15.75 -18.24 -4.18
C ARG A 333 -15.28 -18.64 -2.80
N ILE A 334 -14.14 -18.06 -2.38
CA ILE A 334 -13.70 -18.04 -0.99
C ILE A 334 -14.22 -16.78 -0.30
N GLY A 335 -14.21 -15.65 -1.01
CA GLY A 335 -14.65 -14.36 -0.52
C GLY A 335 -15.30 -13.52 -1.60
N TRP A 336 -16.16 -12.60 -1.18
CA TRP A 336 -16.80 -11.64 -2.06
C TRP A 336 -15.85 -10.49 -2.36
N GLY A 337 -15.93 -9.94 -3.58
CA GLY A 337 -15.36 -8.65 -3.93
C GLY A 337 -16.34 -7.51 -3.66
N GLY A 338 -16.21 -6.44 -4.42
CA GLY A 338 -17.13 -5.31 -4.36
C GLY A 338 -16.66 -4.18 -3.44
N ALA A 339 -15.46 -4.23 -2.92
CA ALA A 339 -14.88 -3.13 -2.16
C ALA A 339 -14.57 -1.94 -3.09
N MET A 340 -14.92 -0.74 -2.63
CA MET A 340 -14.95 0.51 -3.39
C MET A 340 -13.83 1.45 -2.97
N GLY A 341 -13.22 2.09 -3.97
CA GLY A 341 -12.29 3.20 -3.77
C GLY A 341 -10.99 2.83 -3.05
N PRO A 342 -10.18 3.84 -2.68
CA PRO A 342 -8.83 3.61 -2.16
C PRO A 342 -8.78 2.95 -0.78
N LEU A 343 -9.82 3.07 0.02
CA LEU A 343 -9.93 2.49 1.36
C LEU A 343 -10.83 1.27 1.42
N GLN A 344 -11.15 0.72 0.25
CA GLN A 344 -11.78 -0.60 0.03
C GLN A 344 -13.04 -0.84 0.88
N PHE A 345 -13.94 0.15 0.93
CA PHE A 345 -15.22 0.00 1.61
C PHE A 345 -16.16 -0.93 0.85
N ILE A 346 -16.63 -1.97 1.50
CA ILE A 346 -17.78 -2.71 0.98
C ILE A 346 -19.06 -1.86 1.11
N PRO A 347 -20.02 -1.98 0.19
CA PRO A 347 -21.20 -1.11 0.16
C PRO A 347 -21.98 -1.05 1.46
N SER A 348 -22.19 -2.18 2.13
CA SER A 348 -22.90 -2.23 3.42
C SER A 348 -22.18 -1.49 4.55
N THR A 349 -20.86 -1.49 4.56
CA THR A 349 -20.07 -0.72 5.54
C THR A 349 -20.08 0.78 5.19
N TRP A 350 -20.01 1.12 3.89
CA TRP A 350 -20.15 2.51 3.45
C TRP A 350 -21.47 3.13 3.88
N ALA A 351 -22.56 2.39 3.77
CA ALA A 351 -23.91 2.84 4.12
C ALA A 351 -24.02 3.35 5.57
N ILE A 352 -23.20 2.82 6.49
CA ILE A 352 -23.19 3.24 7.90
C ILE A 352 -22.87 4.74 8.04
N TYR A 353 -22.00 5.26 7.16
CA TYR A 353 -21.49 6.64 7.24
C TYR A 353 -21.95 7.54 6.08
N GLY A 354 -22.28 6.97 4.92
CA GLY A 354 -22.57 7.67 3.68
C GLY A 354 -24.05 8.01 3.46
N GLY A 355 -24.85 7.96 4.49
CA GLY A 355 -26.26 8.37 4.42
C GLY A 355 -27.20 7.46 3.63
N ILE A 356 -26.76 6.23 3.28
CA ILE A 356 -27.58 5.24 2.58
C ILE A 356 -28.33 4.39 3.61
N VAL A 357 -29.63 4.57 3.68
CA VAL A 357 -30.48 3.98 4.73
C VAL A 357 -31.47 2.99 4.10
N LYS A 358 -31.67 1.86 4.78
CA LYS A 358 -32.67 0.87 4.35
C LYS A 358 -34.08 1.46 4.48
N ASN A 359 -34.85 1.40 3.39
CA ASN A 359 -36.21 1.88 3.33
C ASN A 359 -37.10 0.79 2.70
N GLY A 360 -37.89 0.11 3.54
CA GLY A 360 -38.68 -1.05 3.10
C GLY A 360 -37.80 -2.15 2.50
N ALA A 361 -38.06 -2.50 1.25
CA ALA A 361 -37.30 -3.51 0.50
C ALA A 361 -36.03 -2.93 -0.19
N GLY A 362 -35.86 -1.60 -0.20
CA GLY A 362 -34.77 -0.89 -0.90
C GLY A 362 -33.89 -0.08 0.02
N TYR A 363 -33.13 0.82 -0.59
CA TYR A 363 -32.26 1.78 0.10
C TYR A 363 -32.49 3.18 -0.48
N THR A 364 -32.32 4.21 0.34
CA THR A 364 -32.46 5.60 -0.04
C THR A 364 -31.37 6.43 0.62
N TYR A 365 -31.03 7.56 0.00
CA TYR A 365 -30.11 8.52 0.61
C TYR A 365 -30.86 9.48 1.52
N ILE A 366 -30.31 9.67 2.73
CA ILE A 366 -30.80 10.65 3.70
C ILE A 366 -29.63 11.53 4.11
N GLN A 367 -29.62 12.79 3.70
CA GLN A 367 -28.52 13.73 3.92
C GLN A 367 -28.18 13.91 5.41
N SER A 368 -29.16 13.94 6.31
CA SER A 368 -28.92 14.06 7.75
C SER A 368 -28.18 12.86 8.35
N ASN A 369 -28.14 11.72 7.65
CA ASN A 369 -27.44 10.52 8.06
C ASN A 369 -26.07 10.37 7.39
N ASP A 370 -25.68 11.30 6.50
CA ASP A 370 -24.37 11.33 5.87
C ASP A 370 -23.34 11.96 6.81
N ALA A 371 -22.78 11.10 7.69
CA ALA A 371 -21.77 11.49 8.65
C ALA A 371 -20.46 11.95 7.98
N ILE A 372 -20.14 11.39 6.82
CA ILE A 372 -18.97 11.78 6.03
C ILE A 372 -19.14 13.23 5.59
N ARG A 373 -20.27 13.53 4.96
CA ARG A 373 -20.55 14.86 4.42
C ARG A 373 -20.70 15.91 5.51
N SER A 374 -21.21 15.54 6.68
CA SER A 374 -21.30 16.45 7.82
C SER A 374 -19.92 16.95 8.30
N LEU A 375 -18.86 16.19 8.06
CA LEU A 375 -17.49 16.51 8.46
C LEU A 375 -16.63 17.05 7.30
N THR A 376 -16.88 16.61 6.06
CA THR A 376 -16.14 17.07 4.88
C THR A 376 -16.75 18.31 4.25
N GLY A 377 -18.03 18.59 4.51
CA GLY A 377 -18.77 19.70 3.92
C GLY A 377 -19.33 19.37 2.53
N GLY A 378 -20.10 20.32 1.98
CA GLY A 378 -20.72 20.17 0.68
C GLY A 378 -22.16 19.62 0.73
N SER A 379 -22.88 19.76 -0.39
CA SER A 379 -24.30 19.37 -0.52
C SER A 379 -24.52 18.05 -1.27
N ALA A 380 -23.52 17.61 -2.03
CA ALA A 380 -23.61 16.36 -2.77
C ALA A 380 -23.38 15.15 -1.84
N PRO A 381 -23.99 13.99 -2.09
CA PRO A 381 -23.76 12.78 -1.31
C PRO A 381 -22.28 12.39 -1.28
N ALA A 382 -21.85 11.81 -0.16
CA ALA A 382 -20.49 11.31 -0.04
C ALA A 382 -20.22 10.19 -1.05
N ASN A 383 -19.01 10.20 -1.65
CA ASN A 383 -18.64 9.31 -2.73
C ASN A 383 -17.46 8.41 -2.31
N PRO A 384 -17.61 7.07 -2.29
CA PRO A 384 -16.54 6.15 -1.88
C PRO A 384 -15.31 6.16 -2.79
N PHE A 385 -15.46 6.67 -4.01
CA PHE A 385 -14.36 6.82 -4.98
C PHE A 385 -13.68 8.18 -4.89
N ASN A 386 -14.23 9.13 -4.12
CA ASN A 386 -13.59 10.39 -3.81
C ASN A 386 -12.59 10.18 -2.65
N LYS A 387 -11.36 10.64 -2.83
CA LYS A 387 -10.29 10.47 -1.86
C LYS A 387 -10.64 11.04 -0.49
N GLN A 388 -11.11 12.28 -0.41
CA GLN A 388 -11.42 12.95 0.84
C GLN A 388 -12.55 12.26 1.62
N ASP A 389 -13.60 11.84 0.91
CA ASP A 389 -14.74 11.16 1.50
C ASP A 389 -14.32 9.75 2.00
N ALA A 390 -13.51 9.03 1.23
CA ALA A 390 -12.99 7.72 1.61
C ALA A 390 -12.10 7.79 2.87
N PHE A 391 -11.20 8.79 2.96
CA PHE A 391 -10.37 9.00 4.14
C PHE A 391 -11.22 9.34 5.38
N MET A 392 -12.23 10.17 5.22
CA MET A 392 -13.13 10.50 6.31
C MET A 392 -13.92 9.27 6.77
N ALA A 393 -14.44 8.46 5.85
CA ALA A 393 -15.14 7.22 6.16
C ALA A 393 -14.24 6.25 6.93
N SER A 394 -12.98 6.10 6.50
CA SER A 394 -12.01 5.23 7.20
C SER A 394 -11.73 5.72 8.61
N ALA A 395 -11.54 7.01 8.79
CA ALA A 395 -11.31 7.61 10.09
C ALA A 395 -12.53 7.42 11.02
N LEU A 396 -13.74 7.57 10.51
CA LEU A 396 -14.98 7.30 11.24
C LEU A 396 -15.08 5.83 11.67
N LEU A 397 -14.83 4.92 10.74
CA LEU A 397 -14.87 3.48 11.02
C LEU A 397 -13.81 3.07 12.05
N LEU A 398 -12.58 3.59 11.94
CA LEU A 398 -11.51 3.34 12.90
C LEU A 398 -11.85 3.89 14.30
N ARG A 399 -12.39 5.11 14.37
CA ARG A 399 -12.88 5.69 15.63
C ARG A 399 -13.94 4.81 16.28
N ASP A 400 -14.95 4.41 15.53
CA ASP A 400 -16.06 3.61 16.04
C ASP A 400 -15.62 2.16 16.38
N ASN A 401 -14.54 1.69 15.76
CA ASN A 401 -13.85 0.47 16.10
C ASN A 401 -12.95 0.61 17.35
N GLY A 402 -12.81 1.81 17.91
CA GLY A 402 -12.11 2.07 19.17
C GLY A 402 -10.66 2.51 19.04
N ALA A 403 -10.24 3.05 17.88
CA ALA A 403 -8.92 3.66 17.74
C ALA A 403 -8.77 4.84 18.70
N SER A 404 -7.69 4.87 19.47
CA SER A 404 -7.43 5.89 20.50
C SER A 404 -5.97 6.36 20.57
N GLY A 405 -5.14 5.92 19.64
CA GLY A 405 -3.70 6.24 19.59
C GLY A 405 -2.82 5.26 20.35
N SER A 406 -3.37 4.42 21.24
CA SER A 406 -2.59 3.36 21.89
C SER A 406 -2.39 2.17 20.95
N PHE A 407 -1.25 1.47 21.06
CA PHE A 407 -0.94 0.31 20.24
C PHE A 407 -2.06 -0.73 20.25
N THR A 408 -2.55 -1.11 21.45
CA THR A 408 -3.55 -2.15 21.60
C THR A 408 -4.90 -1.75 21.00
N ALA A 409 -5.34 -0.49 21.23
CA ALA A 409 -6.60 0.01 20.70
C ALA A 409 -6.57 0.14 19.18
N ASP A 410 -5.50 0.72 18.63
CA ASP A 410 -5.34 0.91 17.19
C ASP A 410 -5.22 -0.43 16.46
N ARG A 411 -4.48 -1.38 17.04
CA ARG A 411 -4.41 -2.75 16.51
C ARG A 411 -5.77 -3.42 16.47
N LEU A 412 -6.53 -3.32 17.54
CA LEU A 412 -7.88 -3.90 17.61
C LEU A 412 -8.84 -3.21 16.64
N ALA A 413 -8.73 -1.88 16.49
CA ALA A 413 -9.52 -1.13 15.52
C ALA A 413 -9.22 -1.56 14.08
N ALA A 414 -7.95 -1.81 13.75
CA ALA A 414 -7.54 -2.33 12.46
C ALA A 414 -8.08 -3.77 12.22
N LEU A 415 -8.04 -4.63 13.22
CA LEU A 415 -8.61 -5.98 13.12
C LEU A 415 -10.14 -5.93 12.88
N ARG A 416 -10.84 -5.02 13.54
CA ARG A 416 -12.28 -4.80 13.34
C ARG A 416 -12.58 -4.19 11.96
N TYR A 417 -11.69 -3.36 11.45
CA TYR A 417 -11.79 -2.82 10.09
C TYR A 417 -11.80 -3.95 9.05
N TYR A 418 -10.87 -4.89 9.19
CA TYR A 418 -10.68 -6.01 8.27
C TYR A 418 -11.75 -7.10 8.42
N ALA A 419 -11.96 -7.59 9.64
CA ALA A 419 -12.71 -8.81 9.89
C ALA A 419 -14.06 -8.57 10.63
N GLY A 420 -14.41 -7.32 10.87
CA GLY A 420 -15.55 -6.95 11.70
C GLY A 420 -15.37 -7.37 13.18
N TRP A 421 -16.34 -7.02 14.01
CA TRP A 421 -16.28 -7.30 15.45
C TRP A 421 -16.23 -8.80 15.78
N GLY A 422 -16.95 -9.64 15.03
CA GLY A 422 -16.98 -11.09 15.24
C GLY A 422 -15.71 -11.82 14.78
N GLY A 423 -14.99 -11.27 13.82
CA GLY A 423 -13.77 -11.86 13.25
C GLY A 423 -12.49 -11.33 13.87
N ALA A 424 -12.51 -10.17 14.53
CA ALA A 424 -11.32 -9.44 14.97
C ALA A 424 -10.39 -10.24 15.91
N LEU A 425 -10.94 -11.14 16.73
CA LEU A 425 -10.17 -11.93 17.70
C LEU A 425 -9.76 -13.31 17.18
N ARG A 426 -10.14 -13.68 15.96
CA ARG A 426 -9.76 -14.96 15.36
C ARG A 426 -8.27 -14.99 15.04
N VAL A 427 -7.62 -16.12 15.29
CA VAL A 427 -6.18 -16.29 15.11
C VAL A 427 -5.77 -16.03 13.66
N GLU A 428 -6.56 -16.51 12.70
CA GLU A 428 -6.33 -16.35 11.27
C GLU A 428 -6.34 -14.90 10.79
N ASN A 429 -6.84 -13.94 11.57
CA ASN A 429 -6.94 -12.53 11.21
C ASN A 429 -5.88 -11.66 11.90
N GLN A 430 -5.13 -12.20 12.89
CA GLN A 430 -4.22 -11.41 13.71
C GLN A 430 -3.10 -10.74 12.90
N PHE A 431 -2.68 -11.39 11.80
CA PHE A 431 -1.66 -10.87 10.89
C PHE A 431 -2.00 -9.46 10.36
N TYR A 432 -3.28 -9.17 10.10
CA TYR A 432 -3.68 -7.87 9.57
C TYR A 432 -3.39 -6.75 10.56
N GLY A 433 -3.76 -6.94 11.83
CA GLY A 433 -3.47 -5.95 12.86
C GLY A 433 -1.98 -5.69 13.05
N ASP A 434 -1.16 -6.75 13.03
CA ASP A 434 0.29 -6.65 13.21
C ASP A 434 0.95 -5.89 12.04
N GLN A 435 0.51 -6.16 10.82
CA GLN A 435 0.99 -5.47 9.63
C GLN A 435 0.59 -3.99 9.61
N VAL A 436 -0.66 -3.67 9.95
CA VAL A 436 -1.11 -2.28 10.06
C VAL A 436 -0.30 -1.52 11.11
N MET A 437 -0.02 -2.12 12.28
CA MET A 437 0.77 -1.45 13.31
C MET A 437 2.24 -1.25 12.91
N THR A 438 2.82 -2.18 12.18
CA THR A 438 4.16 -2.04 11.61
C THR A 438 4.22 -0.86 10.63
N ARG A 439 3.23 -0.78 9.72
CA ARG A 439 3.09 0.35 8.79
C ARG A 439 2.87 1.67 9.53
N LYS A 440 1.98 1.68 10.53
CA LYS A 440 1.71 2.88 11.33
C LYS A 440 2.98 3.46 11.94
N ALA A 441 3.79 2.62 12.59
CA ALA A 441 5.04 3.08 13.23
C ALA A 441 6.03 3.69 12.22
N ARG A 442 6.16 3.09 11.04
CA ARG A 442 6.97 3.62 9.94
C ARG A 442 6.42 4.96 9.43
N LEU A 443 5.11 5.01 9.17
CA LEU A 443 4.42 6.20 8.66
C LEU A 443 4.48 7.38 9.63
N GLU A 444 4.45 7.14 10.94
CA GLU A 444 4.65 8.19 11.94
C GLU A 444 6.01 8.90 11.78
N ASN A 445 7.06 8.12 11.53
CA ASN A 445 8.40 8.68 11.30
C ASN A 445 8.46 9.47 9.99
N GLU A 446 7.85 8.97 8.93
CA GLU A 446 7.85 9.63 7.63
C GLU A 446 7.02 10.91 7.59
N ILE A 447 5.88 10.95 8.28
CA ILE A 447 5.11 12.19 8.49
C ILE A 447 5.98 13.24 9.21
N LYS A 448 6.73 12.84 10.24
CA LYS A 448 7.65 13.75 10.95
C LYS A 448 8.73 14.32 10.04
N ILE A 449 9.31 13.48 9.18
CA ILE A 449 10.32 13.93 8.20
C ILE A 449 9.73 14.95 7.23
N LEU A 450 8.51 14.69 6.71
CA LEU A 450 7.80 15.62 5.81
C LEU A 450 7.42 16.95 6.47
N GLN A 451 7.21 16.96 7.79
CA GLN A 451 6.85 18.17 8.54
C GLN A 451 8.08 18.99 8.97
N ALA A 452 9.23 18.35 9.06
CA ALA A 452 10.49 18.98 9.47
C ALA A 452 11.26 19.62 8.29
N GLY A 453 10.93 19.29 7.05
CA GLY A 453 11.47 19.87 5.81
C GLY A 453 10.47 20.75 5.10
#